data_d1daab1b9baf102eecb1b59088d8ed57
#
_entry.id   d1daab1b9baf102eecb1b59088d8ed57
#
_cell.length_a   1.000
_cell.length_b   1.000
_cell.length_c   1.000
_cell.angle_alpha   90.00
_cell.angle_beta   90.00
_cell.angle_gamma   90.00
#
_symmetry.space_group_name_H-M   'P 1'
#
loop_
_entity.id
_entity.type
_entity.pdbx_description
1 polymer ?
#
loop_
_entity_poly.entity_id
_entity_poly.type
_entity_poly.pdbx_seq_one_letter_code
_entity_poly.pdbx_strand_id
1 'polypeptide(L)'
;MGLELLFQGNQLNRLLHGLWITAEIAFISVFFACFFGIILGVLMTSKNNIIKAITGFYLEFVRLIPLLVLLFLAYFGLAKWFDIHLDSVTVCILVFIFWGTAEMGDLVRGALTSIEKHQIESAYALGITPLQTFIYILLPQSLKRVTPSMINLFTRMIKTSSLAMLIGVVEVIKVGQQIIEHSLFTNQSAALWIYGVIFCLYFVICYPLSLFSRYLEARWEN
;
A
#
# COMPACT_ATOMS: atom_id res chain seq x y z
N MET A 1 12.79 33.41 8.77
CA MET A 1 13.00 31.99 9.13
C MET A 1 12.22 31.13 8.15
N GLY A 2 12.65 29.85 7.90
CA GLY A 2 12.05 29.05 6.80
C GLY A 2 10.59 28.63 6.99
N LEU A 3 10.08 28.61 8.23
CA LEU A 3 8.67 28.30 8.49
C LEU A 3 7.69 29.40 8.05
N GLU A 4 8.15 30.63 7.94
CA GLU A 4 7.34 31.76 7.44
C GLU A 4 6.88 31.55 6.01
N LEU A 5 7.64 30.78 5.22
CA LEU A 5 7.28 30.41 3.85
C LEU A 5 5.95 29.67 3.77
N LEU A 6 5.60 28.87 4.77
CA LEU A 6 4.34 28.12 4.82
C LEU A 6 3.13 29.04 4.99
N PHE A 7 3.32 30.17 5.66
CA PHE A 7 2.26 31.15 5.93
C PHE A 7 2.19 32.26 4.89
N GLN A 8 3.13 32.25 3.91
CA GLN A 8 3.08 33.19 2.79
C GLN A 8 2.10 32.68 1.73
N GLY A 9 1.11 33.50 1.43
CA GLY A 9 0.08 33.16 0.43
C GLY A 9 -0.73 31.93 0.83
N ASN A 10 -0.83 30.93 -0.09
CA ASN A 10 -1.67 29.73 0.10
C ASN A 10 -0.84 28.43 0.23
N GLN A 11 0.44 28.52 0.65
CA GLN A 11 1.36 27.38 0.62
C GLN A 11 0.95 26.25 1.59
N LEU A 12 0.45 26.60 2.77
CA LEU A 12 -0.04 25.62 3.75
C LEU A 12 -1.23 24.83 3.20
N ASN A 13 -2.21 25.49 2.60
CA ASN A 13 -3.36 24.82 2.00
C ASN A 13 -2.95 23.92 0.83
N ARG A 14 -1.97 24.34 0.03
CA ARG A 14 -1.40 23.50 -1.03
C ARG A 14 -0.75 22.23 -0.49
N LEU A 15 0.03 22.33 0.60
CA LEU A 15 0.62 21.17 1.27
C LEU A 15 -0.44 20.23 1.83
N LEU A 16 -1.48 20.77 2.48
CA LEU A 16 -2.59 19.97 3.01
C LEU A 16 -3.37 19.29 1.88
N HIS A 17 -3.60 19.97 0.77
CA HIS A 17 -4.22 19.37 -0.42
C HIS A 17 -3.32 18.27 -1.03
N GLY A 18 -2.01 18.51 -1.13
CA GLY A 18 -1.06 17.48 -1.56
C GLY A 18 -1.07 16.26 -0.64
N LEU A 19 -1.17 16.48 0.68
CA LEU A 19 -1.30 15.42 1.67
C LEU A 19 -2.61 14.63 1.51
N TRP A 20 -3.71 15.31 1.16
CA TRP A 20 -4.97 14.67 0.83
C TRP A 20 -4.83 13.74 -0.37
N ILE A 21 -4.20 14.20 -1.46
CA ILE A 21 -3.93 13.37 -2.64
C ILE A 21 -3.06 12.15 -2.28
N THR A 22 -2.02 12.33 -1.46
CA THR A 22 -1.21 11.23 -0.92
C THR A 22 -2.07 10.19 -0.19
N ALA A 23 -2.95 10.65 0.71
CA ALA A 23 -3.86 9.79 1.46
C ALA A 23 -4.89 9.11 0.58
N GLU A 24 -5.47 9.82 -0.38
CA GLU A 24 -6.46 9.32 -1.34
C GLU A 24 -5.88 8.19 -2.19
N ILE A 25 -4.70 8.39 -2.79
CA ILE A 25 -4.01 7.34 -3.56
C ILE A 25 -3.79 6.11 -2.69
N ALA A 26 -3.24 6.28 -1.49
CA ALA A 26 -2.94 5.17 -0.61
C ALA A 26 -4.20 4.44 -0.14
N PHE A 27 -5.27 5.17 0.24
CA PHE A 27 -6.51 4.58 0.73
C PHE A 27 -7.25 3.80 -0.35
N ILE A 28 -7.43 4.38 -1.53
CA ILE A 28 -8.10 3.70 -2.65
C ILE A 28 -7.30 2.46 -3.05
N SER A 29 -5.97 2.61 -3.18
CA SER A 29 -5.11 1.50 -3.58
C SER A 29 -5.14 0.36 -2.57
N VAL A 30 -5.05 0.65 -1.27
CA VAL A 30 -5.06 -0.41 -0.25
C VAL A 30 -6.41 -1.10 -0.16
N PHE A 31 -7.51 -0.36 -0.32
CA PHE A 31 -8.85 -0.93 -0.30
C PHE A 31 -9.01 -2.02 -1.38
N PHE A 32 -8.68 -1.69 -2.62
CA PHE A 32 -8.75 -2.66 -3.72
C PHE A 32 -7.65 -3.73 -3.62
N ALA A 33 -6.45 -3.39 -3.18
CA ALA A 33 -5.38 -4.36 -2.96
C ALA A 33 -5.75 -5.40 -1.89
N CYS A 34 -6.42 -5.00 -0.82
CA CYS A 34 -6.95 -5.92 0.18
C CYS A 34 -8.01 -6.83 -0.40
N PHE A 35 -8.97 -6.28 -1.14
CA PHE A 35 -10.04 -7.07 -1.77
C PHE A 35 -9.47 -8.13 -2.73
N PHE A 36 -8.67 -7.73 -3.71
CA PHE A 36 -8.07 -8.66 -4.66
C PHE A 36 -7.00 -9.54 -4.04
N GLY A 37 -6.25 -9.02 -3.07
CA GLY A 37 -5.21 -9.75 -2.36
C GLY A 37 -5.75 -10.88 -1.49
N ILE A 38 -6.92 -10.72 -0.85
CA ILE A 38 -7.58 -11.81 -0.12
C ILE A 38 -7.93 -12.95 -1.10
N ILE A 39 -8.50 -12.62 -2.25
CA ILE A 39 -8.82 -13.61 -3.28
C ILE A 39 -7.56 -14.31 -3.77
N LEU A 40 -6.52 -13.54 -4.10
CA LEU A 40 -5.24 -14.06 -4.57
C LEU A 40 -4.59 -14.98 -3.52
N GLY A 41 -4.56 -14.57 -2.26
CA GLY A 41 -3.97 -15.35 -1.16
C GLY A 41 -4.65 -16.70 -0.96
N VAL A 42 -5.98 -16.74 -1.06
CA VAL A 42 -6.75 -17.99 -1.05
C VAL A 42 -6.39 -18.86 -2.26
N LEU A 43 -6.32 -18.29 -3.47
CA LEU A 43 -5.92 -19.01 -4.68
C LEU A 43 -4.51 -19.59 -4.57
N MET A 44 -3.56 -18.88 -3.94
CA MET A 44 -2.20 -19.35 -3.69
C MET A 44 -2.13 -20.59 -2.78
N THR A 45 -3.16 -20.86 -1.97
CA THR A 45 -3.24 -22.09 -1.16
C THR A 45 -3.84 -23.28 -1.91
N SER A 46 -4.29 -23.10 -3.15
CA SER A 46 -4.88 -24.15 -3.98
C SER A 46 -3.91 -25.32 -4.18
N LYS A 47 -4.45 -26.55 -4.27
CA LYS A 47 -3.68 -27.74 -4.63
C LYS A 47 -3.40 -27.84 -6.14
N ASN A 48 -4.07 -27.03 -6.96
CA ASN A 48 -3.89 -27.05 -8.42
C ASN A 48 -2.55 -26.41 -8.81
N ASN A 49 -1.70 -27.17 -9.50
CA ASN A 49 -0.37 -26.73 -9.92
C ASN A 49 -0.41 -25.56 -10.91
N ILE A 50 -1.43 -25.48 -11.76
CA ILE A 50 -1.58 -24.38 -12.72
C ILE A 50 -1.87 -23.06 -11.95
N ILE A 51 -2.79 -23.09 -10.98
CA ILE A 51 -3.10 -21.92 -10.14
C ILE A 51 -1.85 -21.49 -9.37
N LYS A 52 -1.12 -22.43 -8.77
CA LYS A 52 0.14 -22.13 -8.07
C LYS A 52 1.18 -21.50 -8.98
N ALA A 53 1.32 -22.00 -10.21
CA ALA A 53 2.29 -21.47 -11.16
C ALA A 53 1.93 -20.04 -11.57
N ILE A 54 0.66 -19.76 -11.90
CA ILE A 54 0.19 -18.43 -12.30
C ILE A 54 0.33 -17.43 -11.17
N THR A 55 -0.17 -17.77 -9.97
CA THR A 55 -0.11 -16.89 -8.81
C THR A 55 1.33 -16.68 -8.31
N GLY A 56 2.15 -17.73 -8.37
CA GLY A 56 3.58 -17.65 -8.05
C GLY A 56 4.33 -16.76 -9.03
N PHE A 57 4.11 -16.93 -10.34
CA PHE A 57 4.70 -16.05 -11.35
C PHE A 57 4.31 -14.58 -11.15
N TYR A 58 3.05 -14.31 -10.89
CA TYR A 58 2.59 -12.94 -10.61
C TYR A 58 3.30 -12.34 -9.39
N LEU A 59 3.39 -13.09 -8.29
CA LEU A 59 4.06 -12.64 -7.08
C LEU A 59 5.55 -12.33 -7.32
N GLU A 60 6.27 -13.26 -7.98
CA GLU A 60 7.68 -13.07 -8.29
C GLU A 60 7.90 -11.92 -9.28
N PHE A 61 7.06 -11.79 -10.30
CA PHE A 61 7.10 -10.69 -11.25
C PHE A 61 7.01 -9.33 -10.53
N VAL A 62 6.03 -9.19 -9.63
CA VAL A 62 5.84 -7.94 -8.88
C VAL A 62 7.01 -7.66 -7.93
N ARG A 63 7.59 -8.67 -7.31
CA ARG A 63 8.70 -8.54 -6.37
C ARG A 63 10.04 -8.21 -7.02
N LEU A 64 10.27 -8.73 -8.20
CA LEU A 64 11.53 -8.53 -8.93
C LEU A 64 11.61 -7.18 -9.62
N ILE A 65 10.48 -6.59 -10.00
CA ILE A 65 10.44 -5.31 -10.69
C ILE A 65 10.36 -4.17 -9.68
N PRO A 66 11.27 -3.18 -9.74
CA PRO A 66 11.15 -1.98 -8.92
C PRO A 66 9.84 -1.25 -9.20
N LEU A 67 9.10 -0.88 -8.14
CA LEU A 67 7.80 -0.22 -8.27
C LEU A 67 7.87 1.07 -9.12
N LEU A 68 8.98 1.81 -9.02
CA LEU A 68 9.21 3.00 -9.84
C LEU A 68 9.21 2.66 -11.33
N VAL A 69 9.89 1.58 -11.72
CA VAL A 69 9.94 1.13 -13.13
C VAL A 69 8.54 0.74 -13.61
N LEU A 70 7.77 0.06 -12.75
CA LEU A 70 6.39 -0.31 -13.06
C LEU A 70 5.50 0.93 -13.26
N LEU A 71 5.67 1.97 -12.43
CA LEU A 71 4.97 3.26 -12.60
C LEU A 71 5.28 3.91 -13.94
N PHE A 72 6.56 4.01 -14.31
CA PHE A 72 6.97 4.58 -15.59
C PHE A 72 6.46 3.77 -16.79
N LEU A 73 6.60 2.43 -16.73
CA LEU A 73 6.12 1.55 -17.79
C LEU A 73 4.60 1.64 -17.96
N ALA A 74 3.84 1.72 -16.86
CA ALA A 74 2.40 1.88 -16.93
C ALA A 74 2.03 3.25 -17.51
N TYR A 75 2.60 4.34 -17.00
CA TYR A 75 2.21 5.69 -17.39
C TYR A 75 2.57 5.99 -18.85
N PHE A 76 3.82 5.78 -19.23
CA PHE A 76 4.29 6.07 -20.59
C PHE A 76 3.97 4.95 -21.57
N GLY A 77 3.96 3.68 -21.12
CA GLY A 77 3.69 2.54 -21.98
C GLY A 77 2.24 2.45 -22.40
N LEU A 78 1.28 2.71 -21.51
CA LEU A 78 -0.15 2.73 -21.87
C LEU A 78 -0.43 3.78 -22.96
N ALA A 79 0.13 4.98 -22.80
CA ALA A 79 -0.03 6.04 -23.78
C ALA A 79 0.63 5.69 -25.12
N LYS A 80 1.87 5.14 -25.09
CA LYS A 80 2.66 4.88 -26.31
C LYS A 80 2.23 3.65 -27.10
N TRP A 81 1.88 2.56 -26.42
CA TRP A 81 1.64 1.26 -27.07
C TRP A 81 0.16 1.00 -27.31
N PHE A 82 -0.71 1.55 -26.47
CA PHE A 82 -2.15 1.27 -26.52
C PHE A 82 -3.00 2.51 -26.82
N ASP A 83 -2.37 3.69 -26.96
CA ASP A 83 -3.06 4.98 -27.13
C ASP A 83 -4.07 5.29 -26.00
N ILE A 84 -3.80 4.73 -24.80
CA ILE A 84 -4.62 4.94 -23.61
C ILE A 84 -4.00 6.06 -22.77
N HIS A 85 -4.66 7.21 -22.76
CA HIS A 85 -4.24 8.40 -22.00
C HIS A 85 -5.02 8.51 -20.70
N LEU A 86 -4.44 7.99 -19.62
CA LEU A 86 -4.97 8.13 -18.27
C LEU A 86 -4.22 9.23 -17.52
N ASP A 87 -4.90 9.90 -16.60
CA ASP A 87 -4.24 10.85 -15.70
C ASP A 87 -3.26 10.13 -14.75
N SER A 88 -2.25 10.84 -14.30
CA SER A 88 -1.18 10.29 -13.48
C SER A 88 -1.65 9.71 -12.15
N VAL A 89 -2.70 10.28 -11.54
CA VAL A 89 -3.29 9.78 -10.28
C VAL A 89 -3.93 8.41 -10.50
N THR A 90 -4.73 8.27 -11.55
CA THR A 90 -5.39 7.00 -11.91
C THR A 90 -4.36 5.91 -12.21
N VAL A 91 -3.33 6.21 -13.00
CA VAL A 91 -2.26 5.23 -13.28
C VAL A 91 -1.54 4.83 -12.01
N CYS A 92 -1.25 5.80 -11.12
CA CYS A 92 -0.62 5.53 -9.84
C CYS A 92 -1.47 4.57 -9.00
N ILE A 93 -2.77 4.83 -8.85
CA ILE A 93 -3.71 3.99 -8.11
C ILE A 93 -3.74 2.57 -8.69
N LEU A 94 -3.84 2.41 -10.02
CA LEU A 94 -3.86 1.10 -10.67
C LEU A 94 -2.58 0.30 -10.42
N VAL A 95 -1.41 0.95 -10.53
CA VAL A 95 -0.12 0.31 -10.28
C VAL A 95 0.02 -0.08 -8.82
N PHE A 96 -0.42 0.77 -7.88
CA PHE A 96 -0.40 0.44 -6.46
C PHE A 96 -1.40 -0.67 -6.10
N ILE A 97 -2.56 -0.74 -6.75
CA ILE A 97 -3.49 -1.88 -6.62
C ILE A 97 -2.80 -3.16 -7.10
N PHE A 98 -2.19 -3.12 -8.28
CA PHE A 98 -1.48 -4.27 -8.84
C PHE A 98 -0.36 -4.73 -7.92
N TRP A 99 0.52 -3.85 -7.48
CA TRP A 99 1.60 -4.16 -6.55
C TRP A 99 1.06 -4.64 -5.19
N GLY A 100 0.12 -3.90 -4.61
CA GLY A 100 -0.45 -4.19 -3.30
C GLY A 100 -1.24 -5.49 -3.25
N THR A 101 -1.88 -5.89 -4.36
CA THR A 101 -2.58 -7.17 -4.48
C THR A 101 -1.61 -8.35 -4.31
N ALA A 102 -0.42 -8.28 -4.90
CA ALA A 102 0.60 -9.32 -4.74
C ALA A 102 1.10 -9.39 -3.29
N GLU A 103 1.42 -8.24 -2.69
CA GLU A 103 1.87 -8.15 -1.30
C GLU A 103 0.81 -8.66 -0.32
N MET A 104 -0.44 -8.21 -0.48
CA MET A 104 -1.56 -8.65 0.37
C MET A 104 -1.87 -10.13 0.18
N GLY A 105 -1.81 -10.63 -1.06
CA GLY A 105 -2.00 -12.04 -1.37
C GLY A 105 -1.01 -12.94 -0.65
N ASP A 106 0.25 -12.56 -0.62
CA ASP A 106 1.28 -13.32 0.10
C ASP A 106 1.08 -13.26 1.63
N LEU A 107 0.66 -12.11 2.18
CA LEU A 107 0.31 -11.99 3.60
C LEU A 107 -0.85 -12.92 3.97
N VAL A 108 -1.91 -12.94 3.15
CA VAL A 108 -3.08 -13.83 3.37
C VAL A 108 -2.69 -15.29 3.23
N ARG A 109 -1.89 -15.64 2.21
CA ARG A 109 -1.35 -17.00 2.04
C ARG A 109 -0.55 -17.41 3.28
N GLY A 110 0.36 -16.56 3.76
CA GLY A 110 1.15 -16.79 4.96
C GLY A 110 0.27 -17.02 6.19
N ALA A 111 -0.76 -16.20 6.40
CA ALA A 111 -1.70 -16.34 7.51
C ALA A 111 -2.49 -17.65 7.45
N LEU A 112 -2.99 -18.02 6.26
CA LEU A 112 -3.72 -19.29 6.06
C LEU A 112 -2.83 -20.52 6.31
N THR A 113 -1.60 -20.48 5.82
CA THR A 113 -0.66 -21.62 5.94
C THR A 113 -0.01 -21.73 7.32
N SER A 114 -0.08 -20.67 8.14
CA SER A 114 0.43 -20.68 9.52
C SER A 114 -0.50 -21.34 10.53
N ILE A 115 -1.74 -21.70 10.14
CA ILE A 115 -2.68 -22.38 11.01
C ILE A 115 -2.24 -23.85 11.12
N GLU A 116 -2.22 -24.36 12.35
CA GLU A 116 -1.75 -25.68 12.66
C GLU A 116 -2.64 -26.76 12.02
N LYS A 117 -2.01 -27.75 11.42
CA LYS A 117 -2.72 -28.85 10.71
C LYS A 117 -3.70 -29.60 11.60
N HIS A 118 -3.37 -29.76 12.90
CA HIS A 118 -4.25 -30.49 13.81
C HIS A 118 -5.63 -29.86 13.95
N GLN A 119 -5.78 -28.54 13.78
CA GLN A 119 -7.10 -27.89 13.78
C GLN A 119 -7.97 -28.33 12.60
N ILE A 120 -7.35 -28.52 11.44
CA ILE A 120 -8.02 -29.02 10.24
C ILE A 120 -8.40 -30.49 10.42
N GLU A 121 -7.47 -31.30 10.94
CA GLU A 121 -7.69 -32.73 11.20
C GLU A 121 -8.77 -32.95 12.27
N SER A 122 -8.78 -32.15 13.33
CA SER A 122 -9.82 -32.20 14.36
C SER A 122 -11.19 -31.82 13.82
N ALA A 123 -11.26 -30.80 12.96
CA ALA A 123 -12.49 -30.41 12.29
C ALA A 123 -13.07 -31.57 11.45
N TYR A 124 -12.23 -32.26 10.70
CA TYR A 124 -12.65 -33.41 9.89
C TYR A 124 -13.08 -34.61 10.76
N ALA A 125 -12.39 -34.84 11.89
CA ALA A 125 -12.80 -35.87 12.83
C ALA A 125 -14.16 -35.63 13.47
N LEU A 126 -14.58 -34.36 13.58
CA LEU A 126 -15.92 -33.95 14.01
C LEU A 126 -16.97 -33.95 12.87
N GLY A 127 -16.60 -34.38 11.67
CA GLY A 127 -17.50 -34.43 10.51
C GLY A 127 -17.76 -33.07 9.85
N ILE A 128 -16.96 -32.03 10.17
CA ILE A 128 -17.08 -30.70 9.56
C ILE A 128 -16.56 -30.76 8.11
N THR A 129 -17.34 -30.24 7.16
CA THR A 129 -16.94 -30.24 5.75
C THR A 129 -15.78 -29.29 5.46
N PRO A 130 -14.99 -29.49 4.39
CA PRO A 130 -13.88 -28.61 4.05
C PRO A 130 -14.28 -27.13 3.91
N LEU A 131 -15.45 -26.85 3.34
CA LEU A 131 -15.97 -25.49 3.20
C LEU A 131 -16.32 -24.87 4.57
N GLN A 132 -16.96 -25.64 5.44
CA GLN A 132 -17.25 -25.19 6.81
C GLN A 132 -15.99 -24.99 7.63
N THR A 133 -15.00 -25.87 7.52
CA THR A 133 -13.69 -25.73 8.14
C THR A 133 -13.02 -24.42 7.68
N PHE A 134 -13.06 -24.15 6.38
CA PHE A 134 -12.51 -22.90 5.84
C PHE A 134 -13.23 -21.67 6.40
N ILE A 135 -14.56 -21.62 6.33
CA ILE A 135 -15.37 -20.43 6.70
C ILE A 135 -15.34 -20.20 8.23
N TYR A 136 -15.50 -21.25 9.04
CA TYR A 136 -15.71 -21.09 10.49
C TYR A 136 -14.43 -21.19 11.31
N ILE A 137 -13.36 -21.82 10.78
CA ILE A 137 -12.10 -22.05 11.53
C ILE A 137 -10.96 -21.28 10.90
N LEU A 138 -10.65 -21.51 9.61
CA LEU A 138 -9.45 -20.96 9.00
C LEU A 138 -9.58 -19.46 8.71
N LEU A 139 -10.67 -19.04 8.10
CA LEU A 139 -10.87 -17.66 7.67
C LEU A 139 -10.87 -16.66 8.85
N PRO A 140 -11.61 -16.87 9.95
CA PRO A 140 -11.60 -15.94 11.08
C PRO A 140 -10.21 -15.83 11.75
N GLN A 141 -9.49 -16.94 11.90
CA GLN A 141 -8.15 -16.95 12.46
C GLN A 141 -7.15 -16.25 11.54
N SER A 142 -7.23 -16.53 10.24
CA SER A 142 -6.35 -15.90 9.24
C SER A 142 -6.58 -14.39 9.17
N LEU A 143 -7.84 -13.92 9.22
CA LEU A 143 -8.15 -12.49 9.23
C LEU A 143 -7.55 -11.79 10.45
N LYS A 144 -7.60 -12.41 11.64
CA LYS A 144 -6.93 -11.87 12.82
C LYS A 144 -5.42 -11.75 12.60
N ARG A 145 -4.77 -12.79 12.09
CA ARG A 145 -3.31 -12.82 11.89
C ARG A 145 -2.85 -11.84 10.81
N VAL A 146 -3.64 -11.63 9.75
CA VAL A 146 -3.27 -10.77 8.63
C VAL A 146 -3.53 -9.28 8.89
N THR A 147 -4.48 -8.94 9.77
CA THR A 147 -4.90 -7.54 9.99
C THR A 147 -3.75 -6.61 10.39
N PRO A 148 -2.84 -6.94 11.33
CA PRO A 148 -1.71 -6.08 11.65
C PRO A 148 -0.80 -5.84 10.45
N SER A 149 -0.48 -6.90 9.71
CA SER A 149 0.34 -6.82 8.50
C SER A 149 -0.33 -6.00 7.40
N MET A 150 -1.67 -6.04 7.28
CA MET A 150 -2.46 -5.20 6.37
C MET A 150 -2.33 -3.72 6.72
N ILE A 151 -2.37 -3.37 8.02
CA ILE A 151 -2.17 -1.98 8.46
C ILE A 151 -0.74 -1.52 8.15
N ASN A 152 0.25 -2.39 8.33
CA ASN A 152 1.63 -2.12 7.96
C ASN A 152 1.79 -1.92 6.44
N LEU A 153 1.08 -2.71 5.62
CA LEU A 153 1.02 -2.51 4.16
C LEU A 153 0.43 -1.15 3.81
N PHE A 154 -0.66 -0.74 4.46
CA PHE A 154 -1.25 0.58 4.27
C PHE A 154 -0.26 1.70 4.60
N THR A 155 0.41 1.62 5.75
CA THR A 155 1.44 2.59 6.15
C THR A 155 2.59 2.64 5.12
N ARG A 156 2.97 1.49 4.56
CA ARG A 156 3.97 1.40 3.50
C ARG A 156 3.48 2.06 2.21
N MET A 157 2.21 1.85 1.82
CA MET A 157 1.61 2.49 0.64
C MET A 157 1.58 4.01 0.76
N ILE A 158 1.21 4.56 1.94
CA ILE A 158 1.26 6.01 2.19
C ILE A 158 2.67 6.57 1.92
N LYS A 159 3.71 5.91 2.44
CA LYS A 159 5.10 6.38 2.23
C LYS A 159 5.57 6.21 0.80
N THR A 160 5.19 5.12 0.16
CA THR A 160 5.63 4.80 -1.20
C THR A 160 4.89 5.64 -2.25
N SER A 161 3.70 6.18 -1.94
CA SER A 161 2.97 7.07 -2.86
C SER A 161 3.76 8.34 -3.22
N SER A 162 4.79 8.68 -2.45
CA SER A 162 5.75 9.74 -2.83
C SER A 162 6.42 9.51 -4.19
N LEU A 163 6.53 8.26 -4.66
CA LEU A 163 7.04 7.96 -6.01
C LEU A 163 6.13 8.50 -7.13
N ALA A 164 4.86 8.76 -6.83
CA ALA A 164 3.89 9.30 -7.79
C ALA A 164 4.29 10.68 -8.33
N MET A 165 5.06 11.46 -7.56
CA MET A 165 5.59 12.75 -8.03
C MET A 165 6.41 12.62 -9.32
N LEU A 166 7.04 11.46 -9.54
CA LEU A 166 7.93 11.23 -10.68
C LEU A 166 7.18 11.02 -12.00
N ILE A 167 5.89 10.67 -11.94
CA ILE A 167 4.99 10.64 -13.10
C ILE A 167 4.05 11.86 -13.16
N GLY A 168 4.37 12.91 -12.39
CA GLY A 168 3.68 14.20 -12.46
C GLY A 168 2.52 14.38 -11.47
N VAL A 169 2.27 13.45 -10.56
CA VAL A 169 1.25 13.64 -9.51
C VAL A 169 1.69 14.75 -8.55
N VAL A 170 0.79 15.72 -8.32
CA VAL A 170 1.03 16.84 -7.41
C VAL A 170 0.57 16.45 -6.00
N GLU A 171 1.30 15.52 -5.38
CA GLU A 171 1.13 15.08 -4.02
C GLU A 171 2.03 15.91 -3.05
N VAL A 172 2.04 15.59 -1.76
CA VAL A 172 2.67 16.42 -0.73
C VAL A 172 4.17 16.72 -0.98
N ILE A 173 4.94 15.74 -1.47
CA ILE A 173 6.38 15.95 -1.76
C ILE A 173 6.55 16.84 -2.99
N LYS A 174 5.73 16.65 -4.03
CA LYS A 174 5.77 17.50 -5.23
C LYS A 174 5.41 18.94 -4.91
N VAL A 175 4.41 19.16 -4.07
CA VAL A 175 4.07 20.51 -3.56
C VAL A 175 5.24 21.10 -2.79
N GLY A 176 5.87 20.31 -1.91
CA GLY A 176 7.06 20.76 -1.18
C GLY A 176 8.21 21.17 -2.09
N GLN A 177 8.49 20.39 -3.14
CA GLN A 177 9.48 20.75 -4.15
C GLN A 177 9.15 22.08 -4.85
N GLN A 178 7.90 22.30 -5.26
CA GLN A 178 7.47 23.54 -5.89
C GLN A 178 7.66 24.75 -4.95
N ILE A 179 7.39 24.59 -3.65
CA ILE A 179 7.62 25.65 -2.66
C ILE A 179 9.12 25.95 -2.52
N ILE A 180 9.95 24.93 -2.46
CA ILE A 180 11.41 25.07 -2.38
C ILE A 180 11.94 25.77 -3.63
N GLU A 181 11.55 25.32 -4.83
CA GLU A 181 11.97 25.90 -6.10
C GLU A 181 11.62 27.39 -6.19
N HIS A 182 10.41 27.76 -5.75
CA HIS A 182 10.00 29.16 -5.71
C HIS A 182 10.80 30.02 -4.73
N SER A 183 11.36 29.41 -3.69
CA SER A 183 12.07 30.09 -2.60
C SER A 183 13.60 30.04 -2.73
N LEU A 184 14.14 29.40 -3.77
CA LEU A 184 15.59 29.16 -3.92
C LEU A 184 16.45 30.42 -3.82
N PHE A 185 15.98 31.53 -4.40
CA PHE A 185 16.73 32.79 -4.42
C PHE A 185 16.55 33.65 -3.16
N THR A 186 15.50 33.37 -2.37
CA THR A 186 15.16 34.18 -1.19
C THR A 186 15.55 33.51 0.13
N ASN A 187 15.59 32.16 0.14
CA ASN A 187 15.87 31.42 1.37
C ASN A 187 16.59 30.09 1.09
N GLN A 188 17.92 30.07 1.27
CA GLN A 188 18.75 28.89 1.05
C GLN A 188 18.42 27.71 2.00
N SER A 189 17.79 27.97 3.15
CA SER A 189 17.39 26.95 4.11
C SER A 189 15.95 26.42 3.90
N ALA A 190 15.25 26.90 2.85
CA ALA A 190 13.87 26.52 2.57
C ALA A 190 13.67 24.99 2.49
N ALA A 191 14.60 24.29 1.83
CA ALA A 191 14.52 22.83 1.67
C ALA A 191 14.49 22.10 3.01
N LEU A 192 15.35 22.47 3.96
CA LEU A 192 15.42 21.84 5.28
C LEU A 192 14.08 21.98 6.04
N TRP A 193 13.50 23.18 6.02
CA TRP A 193 12.25 23.47 6.73
C TRP A 193 11.06 22.81 6.08
N ILE A 194 10.92 22.86 4.77
CA ILE A 194 9.81 22.27 4.03
C ILE A 194 9.84 20.74 4.17
N TYR A 195 10.99 20.09 3.95
CA TYR A 195 11.09 18.64 4.17
C TYR A 195 10.93 18.25 5.64
N GLY A 196 11.35 19.11 6.60
CA GLY A 196 11.06 18.90 8.01
C GLY A 196 9.57 18.88 8.33
N VAL A 197 8.79 19.79 7.72
CA VAL A 197 7.33 19.80 7.84
C VAL A 197 6.70 18.57 7.18
N ILE A 198 7.13 18.21 5.97
CA ILE A 198 6.65 17.01 5.28
C ILE A 198 6.94 15.75 6.12
N PHE A 199 8.13 15.66 6.71
CA PHE A 199 8.47 14.58 7.65
C PHE A 199 7.48 14.50 8.81
N CYS A 200 7.17 15.64 9.45
CA CYS A 200 6.18 15.69 10.52
C CYS A 200 4.78 15.27 10.04
N LEU A 201 4.36 15.68 8.85
CA LEU A 201 3.06 15.29 8.28
C LEU A 201 2.98 13.76 8.05
N TYR A 202 3.99 13.16 7.44
CA TYR A 202 4.04 11.70 7.29
C TYR A 202 4.09 10.98 8.65
N PHE A 203 4.85 11.51 9.59
CA PHE A 203 4.95 10.94 10.94
C PHE A 203 3.59 10.94 11.64
N VAL A 204 2.86 12.06 11.61
CA VAL A 204 1.53 12.20 12.24
C VAL A 204 0.51 11.22 11.65
N ILE A 205 0.58 10.92 10.36
CA ILE A 205 -0.32 9.95 9.71
C ILE A 205 0.13 8.51 9.96
N CYS A 206 1.42 8.22 9.79
CA CYS A 206 1.92 6.85 9.81
C CYS A 206 2.10 6.30 11.24
N TYR A 207 2.45 7.15 12.20
CA TYR A 207 2.74 6.73 13.58
C TYR A 207 1.53 6.13 14.30
N PRO A 208 0.32 6.75 14.27
CA PRO A 208 -0.88 6.14 14.85
C PRO A 208 -1.25 4.80 14.22
N LEU A 209 -1.11 4.67 12.89
CA LEU A 209 -1.35 3.41 12.19
C LEU A 209 -0.38 2.31 12.65
N SER A 210 0.89 2.66 12.80
CA SER A 210 1.91 1.73 13.29
C SER A 210 1.69 1.32 14.76
N LEU A 211 1.24 2.25 15.61
CA LEU A 211 0.85 1.95 16.99
C LEU A 211 -0.35 1.02 17.03
N PHE A 212 -1.36 1.26 16.21
CA PHE A 212 -2.55 0.44 16.12
C PHE A 212 -2.23 -0.99 15.64
N SER A 213 -1.36 -1.13 14.63
CA SER A 213 -0.87 -2.45 14.19
C SER A 213 -0.24 -3.22 15.34
N ARG A 214 0.71 -2.62 16.07
CA ARG A 214 1.39 -3.24 17.23
C ARG A 214 0.44 -3.60 18.36
N TYR A 215 -0.55 -2.74 18.63
CA TYR A 215 -1.58 -3.03 19.62
C TYR A 215 -2.40 -4.27 19.25
N LEU A 216 -2.77 -4.43 17.98
CA LEU A 216 -3.50 -5.60 17.51
C LEU A 216 -2.65 -6.87 17.55
N GLU A 217 -1.36 -6.79 17.17
CA GLU A 217 -0.41 -7.90 17.29
C GLU A 217 -0.35 -8.40 18.74
N ALA A 218 -0.04 -7.53 19.69
CA ALA A 218 0.07 -7.90 21.10
C ALA A 218 -1.24 -8.45 21.69
N ARG A 219 -2.40 -8.02 21.18
CA ARG A 219 -3.70 -8.51 21.66
C ARG A 219 -4.10 -9.87 21.10
N TRP A 220 -3.60 -10.22 19.93
CA TRP A 220 -4.02 -11.43 19.20
C TRP A 220 -2.98 -12.54 19.20
N GLU A 221 -1.76 -12.26 19.65
CA GLU A 221 -0.74 -13.28 19.94
C GLU A 221 -1.00 -14.05 21.26
N ASN A 222 -1.83 -13.49 22.14
CA ASN A 222 -2.32 -14.14 23.36
C ASN A 222 -3.71 -14.75 23.14
#